data_a5c671b9203aff7f27ec9eb10bb3ec07
#
_entry.id   a5c671b9203aff7f27ec9eb10bb3ec07
#
_cell.length_a   1.000
_cell.length_b   1.000
_cell.length_c   1.000
_cell.angle_alpha   90.00
_cell.angle_beta   90.00
_cell.angle_gamma   90.00
#
_symmetry.space_group_name_H-M   'P 1'
#
loop_
_entity.id
_entity.type
_entity.pdbx_description
1 polymer ?
#
loop_
_entity_poly.entity_id
_entity_poly.type
_entity_poly.pdbx_seq_one_letter_code
_entity_poly.pdbx_strand_id
1 'polypeptide(L)'
;MKAFMDEHFLLKNETAKRLYHQYAEHMPIIDYHCHLSAKDIWENRPAENITLIWLGDDHYKWRLMRQNGEPEAFVSGQGGDKERFMAFARTLPYAAGNPVFHWTHLELQRYFGIRETLNEANAEAIWTETLRALSDGKHTPQTFIEQSN
;
A
#
# COMPACT_ATOMS: atom_id res chain seq x y z
N MET A 1 -8.09 -23.63 1.94
CA MET A 1 -7.09 -22.93 1.11
C MET A 1 -6.43 -21.90 2.00
N LYS A 2 -5.09 -21.74 1.98
CA LYS A 2 -4.39 -20.74 2.77
C LYS A 2 -4.76 -19.34 2.24
N ALA A 3 -5.06 -18.39 3.14
CA ALA A 3 -5.35 -17.02 2.75
C ALA A 3 -4.08 -16.35 2.19
N PHE A 4 -4.26 -15.44 1.23
CA PHE A 4 -3.15 -14.60 0.76
C PHE A 4 -2.73 -13.65 1.88
N MET A 5 -1.44 -13.66 2.22
CA MET A 5 -0.86 -12.82 3.30
C MET A 5 -1.55 -13.05 4.66
N ASP A 6 -1.64 -14.31 5.08
CA ASP A 6 -2.04 -14.67 6.44
C ASP A 6 -0.94 -14.32 7.47
N GLU A 7 -1.20 -14.61 8.75
CA GLU A 7 -0.25 -14.38 9.86
C GLU A 7 1.10 -15.10 9.71
N HIS A 8 1.17 -16.09 8.82
CA HIS A 8 2.37 -16.84 8.51
C HIS A 8 2.97 -16.48 7.14
N PHE A 9 2.55 -15.35 6.56
CA PHE A 9 3.10 -14.90 5.29
C PHE A 9 4.62 -14.78 5.36
N LEU A 10 5.32 -15.40 4.41
CA LEU A 10 6.79 -15.57 4.35
C LEU A 10 7.40 -16.49 5.44
N LEU A 11 6.68 -16.92 6.44
CA LEU A 11 7.17 -17.83 7.48
C LEU A 11 7.01 -19.28 7.02
N LYS A 12 8.04 -19.80 6.33
CA LYS A 12 7.98 -21.06 5.58
C LYS A 12 8.07 -22.34 6.43
N ASN A 13 8.51 -22.23 7.69
CA ASN A 13 8.69 -23.39 8.56
C ASN A 13 8.45 -23.04 10.02
N GLU A 14 8.33 -24.04 10.89
CA GLU A 14 8.02 -23.87 12.31
C GLU A 14 9.10 -23.07 13.06
N THR A 15 10.36 -23.17 12.65
CA THR A 15 11.45 -22.38 13.25
C THR A 15 11.26 -20.87 12.94
N ALA A 16 10.95 -20.54 11.67
CA ALA A 16 10.67 -19.15 11.27
C ALA A 16 9.47 -18.57 12.04
N LYS A 17 8.37 -19.34 12.14
CA LYS A 17 7.18 -18.93 12.90
C LYS A 17 7.51 -18.67 14.37
N ARG A 18 8.22 -19.61 15.00
CA ARG A 18 8.63 -19.46 16.40
C ARG A 18 9.52 -18.25 16.63
N LEU A 19 10.53 -18.03 15.77
CA LEU A 19 11.43 -16.89 15.90
C LEU A 19 10.69 -15.56 15.70
N TYR A 20 9.78 -15.50 14.73
CA TYR A 20 8.99 -14.30 14.49
C TYR A 20 8.05 -14.02 15.67
N HIS A 21 7.11 -14.92 15.96
CA HIS A 21 6.06 -14.67 16.94
C HIS A 21 6.55 -14.57 18.39
N GLN A 22 7.62 -15.29 18.74
CA GLN A 22 8.12 -15.25 20.13
C GLN A 22 9.14 -14.13 20.38
N TYR A 23 9.80 -13.63 19.35
CA TYR A 23 10.91 -12.69 19.55
C TYR A 23 10.84 -11.44 18.67
N ALA A 24 10.57 -11.58 17.36
CA ALA A 24 10.70 -10.46 16.43
C ALA A 24 9.44 -9.58 16.32
N GLU A 25 8.25 -10.17 16.42
CA GLU A 25 6.96 -9.49 16.17
C GLU A 25 6.75 -8.26 17.07
N HIS A 26 7.26 -8.30 18.31
CA HIS A 26 7.08 -7.22 19.28
C HIS A 26 8.33 -6.35 19.48
N MET A 27 9.33 -6.53 18.63
CA MET A 27 10.53 -5.68 18.70
C MET A 27 10.22 -4.29 18.13
N PRO A 28 10.74 -3.22 18.77
CA PRO A 28 10.54 -1.88 18.25
C PRO A 28 11.21 -1.72 16.87
N ILE A 29 10.50 -1.11 15.95
CA ILE A 29 10.99 -0.82 14.60
C ILE A 29 11.62 0.58 14.60
N ILE A 30 12.87 0.67 14.14
CA ILE A 30 13.52 1.96 13.84
C ILE A 30 13.54 2.12 12.33
N ASP A 31 12.56 2.85 11.81
CA ASP A 31 12.46 3.12 10.37
C ASP A 31 13.28 4.35 10.01
N TYR A 32 14.45 4.13 9.41
CA TYR A 32 15.36 5.19 8.94
C TYR A 32 15.14 5.56 7.47
N HIS A 33 14.26 4.88 6.77
CA HIS A 33 13.95 5.12 5.36
C HIS A 33 12.51 4.74 5.04
N CYS A 34 11.66 5.73 4.79
CA CYS A 34 10.29 5.51 4.34
C CYS A 34 9.95 6.45 3.18
N HIS A 35 8.80 6.21 2.52
CA HIS A 35 8.32 7.03 1.42
C HIS A 35 7.26 8.05 1.86
N LEU A 36 6.99 8.16 3.16
CA LEU A 36 6.24 9.29 3.71
C LEU A 36 7.18 10.49 3.89
N SER A 37 6.78 11.64 3.40
CA SER A 37 7.59 12.84 3.56
C SER A 37 7.64 13.28 5.03
N ALA A 38 8.82 13.70 5.50
CA ALA A 38 8.96 14.22 6.87
C ALA A 38 8.04 15.41 7.15
N LYS A 39 7.76 16.21 6.13
CA LYS A 39 6.81 17.33 6.20
C LYS A 39 5.39 16.83 6.45
N ASP A 40 4.94 15.81 5.71
CA ASP A 40 3.58 15.28 5.85
C ASP A 40 3.40 14.61 7.21
N ILE A 41 4.43 13.92 7.72
CA ILE A 41 4.44 13.36 9.08
C ILE A 41 4.31 14.48 10.12
N TRP A 42 5.05 15.59 9.96
CA TRP A 42 5.01 16.73 10.87
C TRP A 42 3.67 17.44 10.85
N GLU A 43 3.15 17.74 9.65
CA GLU A 43 1.86 18.43 9.47
C GLU A 43 0.68 17.53 9.82
N ASN A 44 0.86 16.21 9.75
CA ASN A 44 -0.11 15.17 10.06
C ASN A 44 -1.48 15.35 9.39
N ARG A 45 -1.50 15.86 8.16
CA ARG A 45 -2.73 16.09 7.42
C ARG A 45 -3.21 14.80 6.76
N PRO A 46 -4.49 14.44 6.91
CA PRO A 46 -5.06 13.33 6.15
C PRO A 46 -4.89 13.55 4.65
N ALA A 47 -4.57 12.49 3.92
CA ALA A 47 -4.58 12.54 2.46
C ALA A 47 -6.02 12.53 1.94
N GLU A 48 -6.27 13.26 0.85
CA GLU A 48 -7.60 13.33 0.23
C GLU A 48 -8.01 12.00 -0.40
N ASN A 49 -7.05 11.22 -0.88
CA ASN A 49 -7.29 9.92 -1.50
C ASN A 49 -6.03 9.04 -1.49
N ILE A 50 -6.22 7.76 -1.79
CA ILE A 50 -5.15 6.76 -1.78
C ILE A 50 -4.10 6.98 -2.90
N THR A 51 -4.46 7.63 -4.01
CA THR A 51 -3.52 7.95 -5.09
C THR A 51 -2.42 8.88 -4.60
N LEU A 52 -2.77 9.88 -3.81
CA LEU A 52 -1.79 10.81 -3.24
C LEU A 52 -0.82 10.08 -2.30
N ILE A 53 -1.31 9.11 -1.53
CA ILE A 53 -0.48 8.29 -0.65
C ILE A 53 0.47 7.39 -1.47
N TRP A 54 -0.05 6.74 -2.53
CA TRP A 54 0.68 5.72 -3.25
C TRP A 54 1.50 6.22 -4.43
N LEU A 55 0.99 7.22 -5.14
CA LEU A 55 1.56 7.70 -6.40
C LEU A 55 1.99 9.18 -6.35
N GLY A 56 1.96 9.79 -5.15
CA GLY A 56 2.45 11.16 -4.98
C GLY A 56 3.92 11.27 -5.37
N ASP A 57 4.77 10.54 -4.67
CA ASP A 57 6.24 10.61 -4.83
C ASP A 57 6.91 9.22 -4.92
N ASP A 58 6.15 8.12 -5.01
CA ASP A 58 6.73 6.78 -5.04
C ASP A 58 7.20 6.36 -6.43
N HIS A 59 8.48 6.62 -6.71
CA HIS A 59 9.11 6.28 -7.96
C HIS A 59 9.23 4.76 -8.24
N TYR A 60 9.08 3.88 -7.26
CA TYR A 60 9.01 2.42 -7.47
C TYR A 60 7.71 2.03 -8.14
N LYS A 61 6.58 2.58 -7.68
CA LYS A 61 5.28 2.36 -8.29
C LYS A 61 5.23 2.97 -9.70
N TRP A 62 5.75 4.19 -9.87
CA TRP A 62 5.86 4.82 -11.20
C TRP A 62 6.65 3.98 -12.19
N ARG A 63 7.77 3.39 -11.76
CA ARG A 63 8.58 2.51 -12.61
C ARG A 63 7.81 1.29 -13.06
N LEU A 64 7.05 0.64 -12.16
CA LEU A 64 6.20 -0.49 -12.52
C LEU A 64 5.15 -0.11 -13.56
N MET A 65 4.47 1.01 -13.37
CA MET A 65 3.47 1.50 -14.30
C MET A 65 4.06 1.77 -15.68
N ARG A 66 5.24 2.41 -15.75
CA ARG A 66 5.97 2.62 -17.02
C ARG A 66 6.36 1.31 -17.69
N GLN A 67 6.84 0.34 -16.91
CA GLN A 67 7.18 -0.99 -17.44
C GLN A 67 5.97 -1.75 -17.99
N ASN A 68 4.79 -1.50 -17.43
CA ASN A 68 3.53 -2.03 -17.91
C ASN A 68 2.95 -1.25 -19.10
N GLY A 69 3.59 -0.17 -19.53
CA GLY A 69 3.16 0.64 -20.67
C GLY A 69 2.07 1.65 -20.37
N GLU A 70 1.84 2.00 -19.10
CA GLU A 70 0.87 3.04 -18.75
C GLU A 70 1.33 4.41 -19.27
N PRO A 71 0.41 5.22 -19.82
CA PRO A 71 0.74 6.57 -20.27
C PRO A 71 1.28 7.44 -19.14
N GLU A 72 2.32 8.26 -19.43
CA GLU A 72 2.96 9.09 -18.41
C GLU A 72 2.00 10.05 -17.69
N ALA A 73 0.93 10.47 -18.36
CA ALA A 73 -0.13 11.28 -17.75
C ALA A 73 -0.73 10.62 -16.50
N PHE A 74 -0.81 9.29 -16.47
CA PHE A 74 -1.35 8.52 -15.34
C PHE A 74 -0.27 8.03 -14.37
N VAL A 75 1.01 8.17 -14.69
CA VAL A 75 2.12 7.74 -13.82
C VAL A 75 2.51 8.87 -12.87
N SER A 76 3.17 9.90 -13.39
CA SER A 76 3.62 11.07 -12.63
C SER A 76 3.11 12.39 -13.21
N GLY A 77 2.25 12.31 -14.23
CA GLY A 77 1.74 13.47 -14.97
C GLY A 77 0.45 14.04 -14.39
N GLN A 78 -0.31 14.70 -15.26
CA GLN A 78 -1.46 15.52 -14.91
C GLN A 78 -2.82 14.79 -15.00
N GLY A 79 -2.82 13.46 -15.05
CA GLY A 79 -4.06 12.68 -14.99
C GLY A 79 -4.75 12.85 -13.65
N GLY A 80 -6.08 12.70 -13.64
CA GLY A 80 -6.85 12.74 -12.41
C GLY A 80 -6.47 11.62 -11.45
N ASP A 81 -6.58 11.83 -10.16
CA ASP A 81 -6.15 10.88 -9.13
C ASP A 81 -6.82 9.52 -9.28
N LYS A 82 -8.13 9.51 -9.57
CA LYS A 82 -8.86 8.27 -9.81
C LYS A 82 -8.34 7.51 -11.03
N GLU A 83 -8.08 8.19 -12.14
CA GLU A 83 -7.54 7.59 -13.36
C GLU A 83 -6.14 7.03 -13.14
N ARG A 84 -5.32 7.71 -12.37
CA ARG A 84 -3.99 7.24 -11.94
C ARG A 84 -4.09 5.98 -11.08
N PHE A 85 -5.05 5.95 -10.14
CA PHE A 85 -5.32 4.76 -9.34
C PHE A 85 -5.77 3.58 -10.20
N MET A 86 -6.68 3.80 -11.17
CA MET A 86 -7.12 2.76 -12.11
C MET A 86 -5.97 2.22 -12.95
N ALA A 87 -5.05 3.08 -13.40
CA ALA A 87 -3.86 2.67 -14.13
C ALA A 87 -2.93 1.80 -13.26
N PHE A 88 -2.75 2.16 -11.99
CA PHE A 88 -1.99 1.35 -11.04
C PHE A 88 -2.67 0.00 -10.77
N ALA A 89 -3.99 -0.02 -10.61
CA ALA A 89 -4.77 -1.25 -10.42
C ALA A 89 -4.66 -2.23 -11.60
N ARG A 90 -4.61 -1.72 -12.84
CA ARG A 90 -4.33 -2.54 -14.04
C ARG A 90 -2.92 -3.09 -14.07
N THR A 91 -1.97 -2.31 -13.56
CA THR A 91 -0.54 -2.69 -13.53
C THR A 91 -0.25 -3.78 -12.48
N LEU A 92 -0.90 -3.69 -11.33
CA LEU A 92 -0.52 -4.46 -10.14
C LEU A 92 -0.54 -5.98 -10.32
N PRO A 93 -1.51 -6.61 -11.02
CA PRO A 93 -1.49 -8.06 -11.27
C PRO A 93 -0.24 -8.55 -11.99
N TYR A 94 0.35 -7.74 -12.86
CA TYR A 94 1.59 -8.07 -13.59
C TYR A 94 2.84 -7.92 -12.72
N ALA A 95 2.71 -7.32 -11.55
CA ALA A 95 3.79 -7.19 -10.56
C ALA A 95 3.85 -8.36 -9.56
N ALA A 96 3.11 -9.46 -9.78
CA ALA A 96 3.16 -10.63 -8.93
C ALA A 96 4.61 -11.14 -8.79
N GLY A 97 5.09 -11.30 -7.55
CA GLY A 97 6.49 -11.62 -7.24
C GLY A 97 7.40 -10.40 -7.00
N ASN A 98 6.95 -9.20 -7.32
CA ASN A 98 7.62 -7.97 -6.94
C ASN A 98 7.18 -7.55 -5.51
N PRO A 99 8.08 -7.02 -4.66
CA PRO A 99 7.70 -6.53 -3.34
C PRO A 99 6.56 -5.52 -3.33
N VAL A 100 6.46 -4.64 -4.32
CA VAL A 100 5.37 -3.66 -4.43
C VAL A 100 3.99 -4.33 -4.46
N PHE A 101 3.86 -5.50 -5.10
CA PHE A 101 2.61 -6.27 -5.07
C PHE A 101 2.21 -6.63 -3.64
N HIS A 102 3.16 -7.11 -2.84
CA HIS A 102 2.90 -7.50 -1.45
C HIS A 102 2.66 -6.27 -0.56
N TRP A 103 3.46 -5.23 -0.69
CA TRP A 103 3.31 -4.01 0.10
C TRP A 103 1.96 -3.36 -0.10
N THR A 104 1.54 -3.19 -1.36
CA THR A 104 0.22 -2.64 -1.68
C THR A 104 -0.92 -3.41 -1.01
N HIS A 105 -0.89 -4.74 -1.08
CA HIS A 105 -1.93 -5.55 -0.46
C HIS A 105 -1.83 -5.60 1.06
N LEU A 106 -0.62 -5.49 1.63
CA LEU A 106 -0.43 -5.38 3.07
C LEU A 106 -1.03 -4.07 3.61
N GLU A 107 -0.82 -2.96 2.90
CA GLU A 107 -1.42 -1.67 3.23
C GLU A 107 -2.94 -1.71 3.14
N LEU A 108 -3.50 -2.29 2.07
CA LEU A 108 -4.95 -2.49 1.94
C LEU A 108 -5.54 -3.29 3.11
N GLN A 109 -4.86 -4.35 3.53
CA GLN A 109 -5.32 -5.18 4.66
C GLN A 109 -5.21 -4.46 6.00
N ARG A 110 -4.08 -3.83 6.28
CA ARG A 110 -3.80 -3.22 7.59
C ARG A 110 -4.61 -1.97 7.84
N TYR A 111 -4.63 -1.07 6.86
CA TYR A 111 -5.21 0.26 7.05
C TYR A 111 -6.67 0.35 6.62
N PHE A 112 -7.09 -0.47 5.66
CA PHE A 112 -8.43 -0.40 5.09
C PHE A 112 -9.28 -1.66 5.31
N GLY A 113 -8.70 -2.74 5.85
CA GLY A 113 -9.40 -4.01 6.06
C GLY A 113 -9.73 -4.78 4.78
N ILE A 114 -9.20 -4.35 3.63
CA ILE A 114 -9.46 -4.91 2.31
C ILE A 114 -8.53 -6.10 2.07
N ARG A 115 -9.09 -7.29 1.88
CA ARG A 115 -8.33 -8.54 1.71
C ARG A 115 -8.28 -9.05 0.28
N GLU A 116 -9.11 -8.50 -0.60
CA GLU A 116 -9.10 -8.81 -2.02
C GLU A 116 -7.84 -8.29 -2.70
N THR A 117 -7.35 -9.06 -3.68
CA THR A 117 -6.23 -8.58 -4.49
C THR A 117 -6.71 -7.55 -5.50
N LEU A 118 -6.10 -6.37 -5.45
CA LEU A 118 -6.42 -5.24 -6.34
C LEU A 118 -6.14 -5.60 -7.80
N ASN A 119 -7.12 -5.37 -8.64
CA ASN A 119 -7.06 -5.52 -10.09
C ASN A 119 -8.09 -4.61 -10.76
N GLU A 120 -8.10 -4.57 -12.09
CA GLU A 120 -9.00 -3.71 -12.84
C GLU A 120 -10.49 -3.95 -12.54
N ALA A 121 -10.90 -5.20 -12.27
CA ALA A 121 -12.31 -5.55 -12.06
C ALA A 121 -12.86 -5.03 -10.73
N ASN A 122 -12.03 -4.90 -9.69
CA ASN A 122 -12.46 -4.45 -8.36
C ASN A 122 -11.93 -3.05 -7.98
N ALA A 123 -11.16 -2.41 -8.87
CA ALA A 123 -10.53 -1.11 -8.59
C ALA A 123 -11.54 -0.03 -8.20
N GLU A 124 -12.69 0.05 -8.86
CA GLU A 124 -13.73 1.03 -8.55
C GLU A 124 -14.28 0.88 -7.13
N ALA A 125 -14.54 -0.34 -6.71
CA ALA A 125 -15.02 -0.63 -5.36
C ALA A 125 -13.97 -0.29 -4.31
N ILE A 126 -12.71 -0.68 -4.53
CA ILE A 126 -11.59 -0.39 -3.62
C ILE A 126 -11.31 1.11 -3.54
N TRP A 127 -11.35 1.84 -4.67
CA TRP A 127 -11.26 3.29 -4.67
C TRP A 127 -12.32 3.93 -3.77
N THR A 128 -13.57 3.53 -3.94
CA THR A 128 -14.68 4.09 -3.18
C THR A 128 -14.55 3.79 -1.68
N GLU A 129 -14.14 2.58 -1.33
CA GLU A 129 -13.96 2.18 0.07
C GLU A 129 -12.81 2.89 0.74
N THR A 130 -11.66 3.00 0.08
CA THR A 130 -10.51 3.74 0.61
C THR A 130 -10.79 5.23 0.74
N LEU A 131 -11.49 5.83 -0.22
CA LEU A 131 -11.93 7.22 -0.16
C LEU A 131 -12.85 7.47 1.05
N ARG A 132 -13.81 6.56 1.28
CA ARG A 132 -14.70 6.63 2.44
C ARG A 132 -13.94 6.52 3.76
N ALA A 133 -12.97 5.59 3.84
CA ALA A 133 -12.15 5.45 5.04
C ALA A 133 -11.29 6.69 5.32
N LEU A 134 -10.66 7.25 4.28
CA LEU A 134 -9.83 8.45 4.42
C LEU A 134 -10.65 9.69 4.82
N SER A 135 -11.93 9.74 4.45
CA SER A 135 -12.81 10.88 4.78
C SER A 135 -13.15 11.01 6.27
N ASP A 136 -12.88 9.99 7.11
CA ASP A 136 -13.11 10.05 8.54
C ASP A 136 -12.05 10.88 9.31
N GLY A 137 -10.98 11.29 8.64
CA GLY A 137 -9.88 12.09 9.19
C GLY A 137 -8.96 11.34 10.16
N LYS A 138 -9.14 10.03 10.35
CA LYS A 138 -8.34 9.21 11.26
C LYS A 138 -7.10 8.61 10.58
N HIS A 139 -7.13 8.52 9.26
CA HIS A 139 -6.03 7.98 8.46
C HIS A 139 -5.04 9.08 8.12
N THR A 140 -4.11 9.33 9.03
CA THR A 140 -3.07 10.35 8.88
C THR A 140 -1.69 9.72 8.78
N PRO A 141 -0.65 10.44 8.29
CA PRO A 141 0.70 9.92 8.24
C PRO A 141 1.21 9.35 9.59
N GLN A 142 0.90 10.02 10.70
CA GLN A 142 1.30 9.52 12.04
C GLN A 142 0.55 8.25 12.41
N THR A 143 -0.76 8.18 12.16
CA THR A 143 -1.54 6.95 12.46
C THR A 143 -1.12 5.76 11.59
N PHE A 144 -0.70 5.97 10.34
CA PHE A 144 -0.12 4.90 9.53
C PHE A 144 1.18 4.36 10.14
N ILE A 145 2.05 5.24 10.64
CA ILE A 145 3.29 4.83 11.33
C ILE A 145 2.94 4.05 12.61
N GLU A 146 2.04 4.56 13.44
CA GLU A 146 1.62 3.90 14.68
C GLU A 146 1.01 2.52 14.46
N GLN A 147 0.26 2.35 13.36
CA GLN A 147 -0.38 1.08 13.00
C GLN A 147 0.54 0.12 12.23
N SER A 148 1.70 0.56 11.80
CA SER A 148 2.64 -0.27 11.06
C SER A 148 3.42 -1.24 11.95
N ASN A 149 3.38 -1.05 13.25
CA ASN A 149 4.11 -1.82 14.26
C ASN A 149 3.30 -3.02 14.77
#